data_7c32a6d359a53afb27069c687d33ad63
#
_entry.id   7c32a6d359a53afb27069c687d33ad63
#
_cell.length_a   1.000
_cell.length_b   1.000
_cell.length_c   1.000
_cell.angle_alpha   90.00
_cell.angle_beta   90.00
_cell.angle_gamma   90.00
#
_symmetry.space_group_name_H-M   'P 1'
#
loop_
_entity.id
_entity.type
_entity.pdbx_description
1 polymer ?
#
loop_
_entity_poly.entity_id
_entity_poly.type
_entity_poly.pdbx_seq_one_letter_code
_entity_poly.pdbx_strand_id
1 'polypeptide(L)'
;MSARYEDDASWEAQLDAWGIKSAEQRRLVTEGALWANMLAHDLYSDLGFVSDDAAQFKLLAFLHALCWVHMERHVAQLIPLTAEERAAHEAARDAIWDYYQRLKAYRESPTPAWRARLKTDFDRLFLKETGWPELNEVLRKIHGKESELLLVLDH
;
A
#
# COMPACT_ATOMS: atom_id res chain seq x y z
N MET A 1 -29.24 14.80 -6.79
CA MET A 1 -30.19 13.70 -6.60
C MET A 1 -29.43 12.39 -6.75
N SER A 2 -29.36 11.58 -5.70
CA SER A 2 -28.76 10.24 -5.78
C SER A 2 -29.82 9.28 -6.31
N ALA A 3 -29.60 8.68 -7.48
CA ALA A 3 -30.49 7.63 -8.00
C ALA A 3 -30.30 6.37 -7.15
N ARG A 4 -31.40 5.79 -6.72
CA ARG A 4 -31.42 4.54 -5.95
C ARG A 4 -31.92 3.42 -6.83
N TYR A 5 -31.16 2.37 -6.98
CA TYR A 5 -31.55 1.19 -7.76
C TYR A 5 -31.96 0.08 -6.79
N GLU A 6 -33.14 -0.52 -7.01
CA GLU A 6 -33.71 -1.48 -6.06
C GLU A 6 -33.22 -2.91 -6.33
N ASP A 7 -32.79 -3.18 -7.56
CA ASP A 7 -32.29 -4.49 -7.98
C ASP A 7 -31.30 -4.41 -9.15
N ASP A 8 -30.69 -5.54 -9.48
CA ASP A 8 -29.73 -5.66 -10.58
C ASP A 8 -30.35 -5.32 -11.93
N ALA A 9 -31.64 -5.62 -12.13
CA ALA A 9 -32.31 -5.38 -13.42
C ALA A 9 -32.47 -3.88 -13.69
N SER A 10 -32.84 -3.09 -12.69
CA SER A 10 -32.90 -1.63 -12.78
C SER A 10 -31.54 -0.98 -13.01
N TRP A 11 -30.51 -1.52 -12.41
CA TRP A 11 -29.13 -1.07 -12.64
C TRP A 11 -28.65 -1.38 -14.06
N GLU A 12 -28.86 -2.61 -14.56
CA GLU A 12 -28.50 -3.00 -15.92
C GLU A 12 -29.24 -2.15 -16.96
N ALA A 13 -30.53 -1.87 -16.76
CA ALA A 13 -31.30 -0.98 -17.63
C ALA A 13 -30.73 0.44 -17.65
N GLN A 14 -30.19 0.93 -16.52
CA GLN A 14 -29.54 2.23 -16.46
C GLN A 14 -28.20 2.24 -17.22
N LEU A 15 -27.42 1.17 -17.12
CA LEU A 15 -26.18 1.03 -17.91
C LEU A 15 -26.47 1.02 -19.42
N ASP A 16 -27.55 0.35 -19.83
CA ASP A 16 -28.04 0.37 -21.22
C ASP A 16 -28.42 1.78 -21.66
N ALA A 17 -29.16 2.51 -20.84
CA ALA A 17 -29.56 3.89 -21.11
C ALA A 17 -28.35 4.84 -21.27
N TRP A 18 -27.29 4.59 -20.56
CA TRP A 18 -26.03 5.32 -20.68
C TRP A 18 -25.16 4.85 -21.86
N GLY A 19 -25.59 3.82 -22.60
CA GLY A 19 -24.87 3.28 -23.74
C GLY A 19 -23.64 2.46 -23.37
N ILE A 20 -23.53 2.00 -22.12
CA ILE A 20 -22.42 1.19 -21.61
C ILE A 20 -22.68 -0.28 -21.98
N LYS A 21 -22.05 -0.75 -23.07
CA LYS A 21 -22.30 -2.08 -23.64
C LYS A 21 -21.22 -3.11 -23.35
N SER A 22 -19.96 -2.67 -23.17
CA SER A 22 -18.83 -3.57 -22.89
C SER A 22 -18.91 -4.13 -21.48
N ALA A 23 -18.70 -5.43 -21.31
CA ALA A 23 -18.70 -6.09 -20.00
C ALA A 23 -17.67 -5.47 -19.05
N GLU A 24 -16.49 -5.08 -19.57
CA GLU A 24 -15.44 -4.42 -18.80
C GLU A 24 -15.87 -3.03 -18.33
N GLN A 25 -16.50 -2.22 -19.21
CA GLN A 25 -17.02 -0.90 -18.83
C GLN A 25 -18.16 -1.03 -17.81
N ARG A 26 -19.07 -2.00 -17.97
CA ARG A 26 -20.14 -2.26 -17.00
C ARG A 26 -19.58 -2.59 -15.63
N ARG A 27 -18.58 -3.48 -15.56
CA ARG A 27 -17.89 -3.81 -14.32
C ARG A 27 -17.27 -2.58 -13.66
N LEU A 28 -16.50 -1.79 -14.41
CA LEU A 28 -15.85 -0.58 -13.88
C LEU A 28 -16.84 0.45 -13.35
N VAL A 29 -17.94 0.68 -14.08
CA VAL A 29 -19.00 1.62 -13.66
C VAL A 29 -19.73 1.11 -12.44
N THR A 30 -20.05 -0.19 -12.38
CA THR A 30 -20.71 -0.81 -11.22
C THR A 30 -19.82 -0.76 -9.98
N GLU A 31 -18.53 -1.14 -10.10
CA GLU A 31 -17.56 -1.03 -9.02
C GLU A 31 -17.42 0.42 -8.53
N GLY A 32 -17.34 1.38 -9.44
CA GLY A 32 -17.26 2.80 -9.11
C GLY A 32 -18.52 3.33 -8.42
N ALA A 33 -19.70 2.90 -8.85
CA ALA A 33 -20.98 3.30 -8.24
C ALA A 33 -21.14 2.70 -6.84
N LEU A 34 -20.81 1.42 -6.65
CA LEU A 34 -20.79 0.78 -5.34
C LEU A 34 -19.85 1.51 -4.41
N TRP A 35 -18.63 1.81 -4.88
CA TRP A 35 -17.64 2.53 -4.12
C TRP A 35 -18.12 3.92 -3.70
N ALA A 36 -18.66 4.70 -4.65
CA ALA A 36 -19.22 6.03 -4.35
C ALA A 36 -20.36 5.97 -3.32
N ASN A 37 -21.21 4.93 -3.38
CA ASN A 37 -22.29 4.72 -2.42
C ASN A 37 -21.75 4.40 -1.02
N MET A 38 -20.73 3.57 -0.95
CA MET A 38 -20.05 3.23 0.30
C MET A 38 -19.40 4.45 0.95
N LEU A 39 -18.76 5.32 0.15
CA LEU A 39 -18.23 6.62 0.59
C LEU A 39 -19.33 7.54 1.12
N ALA A 40 -20.45 7.67 0.38
CA ALA A 40 -21.54 8.55 0.73
C ALA A 40 -22.24 8.16 2.04
N HIS A 41 -22.15 6.89 2.43
CA HIS A 41 -22.76 6.35 3.65
C HIS A 41 -21.75 6.15 4.79
N ASP A 42 -20.51 6.64 4.63
CA ASP A 42 -19.45 6.56 5.64
C ASP A 42 -19.18 5.14 6.18
N LEU A 43 -19.34 4.14 5.30
CA LEU A 43 -19.21 2.73 5.70
C LEU A 43 -17.76 2.29 5.95
N TYR A 44 -16.78 3.16 5.66
CA TYR A 44 -15.35 2.84 5.69
C TYR A 44 -14.48 3.83 6.45
N SER A 45 -15.06 4.82 7.14
CA SER A 45 -14.28 5.83 7.86
C SER A 45 -13.26 5.24 8.84
N ASP A 46 -13.57 4.06 9.37
CA ASP A 46 -12.75 3.35 10.35
C ASP A 46 -11.96 2.16 9.78
N LEU A 47 -12.04 1.92 8.47
CA LEU A 47 -11.37 0.79 7.85
C LEU A 47 -10.01 1.18 7.28
N GLY A 48 -8.96 0.53 7.78
CA GLY A 48 -7.64 0.53 7.16
C GLY A 48 -7.57 -0.49 6.01
N PHE A 49 -7.07 -0.04 4.86
CA PHE A 49 -6.87 -0.88 3.68
C PHE A 49 -5.38 -1.15 3.46
N VAL A 50 -5.00 -2.40 3.21
CA VAL A 50 -3.62 -2.78 2.90
C VAL A 50 -3.55 -3.29 1.47
N SER A 51 -2.69 -2.72 0.62
CA SER A 51 -2.50 -3.15 -0.77
C SER A 51 -1.04 -3.27 -1.18
N ASP A 52 -0.83 -3.68 -2.43
CA ASP A 52 0.45 -3.88 -3.09
C ASP A 52 0.98 -2.65 -3.87
N ASP A 53 0.49 -1.45 -3.57
CA ASP A 53 0.79 -0.20 -4.30
C ASP A 53 0.21 -0.12 -5.72
N ALA A 54 -0.72 -0.99 -6.09
CA ALA A 54 -1.37 -0.91 -7.39
C ALA A 54 -2.19 0.40 -7.53
N ALA A 55 -2.07 1.07 -8.68
CA ALA A 55 -2.58 2.43 -8.89
C ALA A 55 -4.10 2.56 -8.63
N GLN A 56 -4.88 1.50 -8.88
CA GLN A 56 -6.33 1.48 -8.64
C GLN A 56 -6.69 1.66 -7.16
N PHE A 57 -5.81 1.30 -6.22
CA PHE A 57 -6.06 1.40 -4.79
C PHE A 57 -5.76 2.80 -4.22
N LYS A 58 -5.00 3.63 -4.94
CA LYS A 58 -4.65 5.00 -4.49
C LYS A 58 -5.84 5.95 -4.41
N LEU A 59 -6.91 5.65 -5.15
CA LEU A 59 -8.14 6.42 -5.13
C LEU A 59 -9.12 5.97 -4.03
N LEU A 60 -8.85 4.86 -3.37
CA LEU A 60 -9.69 4.29 -2.32
C LEU A 60 -9.34 4.85 -0.93
N ALA A 61 -8.98 6.11 -0.87
CA ALA A 61 -8.23 6.74 0.20
C ALA A 61 -9.04 7.05 1.46
N PHE A 62 -9.05 6.16 2.43
CA PHE A 62 -9.18 6.60 3.82
C PHE A 62 -7.86 6.33 4.58
N LEU A 63 -7.61 5.11 5.03
CA LEU A 63 -6.37 4.69 5.62
C LEU A 63 -5.75 3.62 4.73
N HIS A 64 -4.89 4.04 3.81
CA HIS A 64 -4.24 3.13 2.88
C HIS A 64 -2.82 2.82 3.33
N ALA A 65 -2.59 1.60 3.78
CA ALA A 65 -1.27 1.08 4.10
C ALA A 65 -0.72 0.22 2.96
N LEU A 66 0.59 0.22 2.80
CA LEU A 66 1.27 -0.66 1.86
C LEU A 66 1.71 -1.97 2.52
N CYS A 67 1.64 -3.04 1.75
CA CYS A 67 2.04 -4.37 2.18
C CYS A 67 3.57 -4.50 2.22
N TRP A 68 4.13 -4.73 3.39
CA TRP A 68 5.58 -4.92 3.60
C TRP A 68 6.15 -6.09 2.82
N VAL A 69 5.38 -7.15 2.61
CA VAL A 69 5.79 -8.30 1.78
C VAL A 69 6.02 -7.88 0.33
N HIS A 70 5.18 -6.98 -0.22
CA HIS A 70 5.35 -6.47 -1.58
C HIS A 70 6.55 -5.53 -1.68
N MET A 71 6.78 -4.71 -0.66
CA MET A 71 7.96 -3.82 -0.64
C MET A 71 9.27 -4.61 -0.57
N GLU A 72 9.34 -5.62 0.30
CA GLU A 72 10.51 -6.52 0.35
C GLU A 72 10.72 -7.28 -0.97
N ARG A 73 9.64 -7.67 -1.65
CA ARG A 73 9.73 -8.37 -2.93
C ARG A 73 10.45 -7.54 -4.00
N HIS A 74 10.34 -6.21 -3.99
CA HIS A 74 11.11 -5.36 -4.90
C HIS A 74 12.61 -5.48 -4.68
N VAL A 75 13.05 -5.63 -3.43
CA VAL A 75 14.46 -5.92 -3.10
C VAL A 75 14.80 -7.35 -3.53
N ALA A 76 13.97 -8.33 -3.19
CA ALA A 76 14.19 -9.75 -3.49
C ALA A 76 14.32 -10.06 -4.99
N GLN A 77 13.72 -9.24 -5.87
CA GLN A 77 13.79 -9.39 -7.33
C GLN A 77 15.13 -8.92 -7.93
N LEU A 78 15.96 -8.21 -7.19
CA LEU A 78 17.28 -7.82 -7.66
C LEU A 78 18.20 -9.05 -7.76
N ILE A 79 19.02 -9.09 -8.81
CA ILE A 79 19.93 -10.19 -9.07
C ILE A 79 21.36 -9.73 -8.79
N PRO A 80 21.94 -10.09 -7.63
CA PRO A 80 23.32 -9.73 -7.30
C PRO A 80 24.29 -10.52 -8.17
N LEU A 81 25.25 -9.84 -8.79
CA LEU A 81 26.26 -10.41 -9.69
C LEU A 81 27.57 -10.69 -8.97
N THR A 82 27.88 -9.94 -7.90
CA THR A 82 29.13 -10.09 -7.12
C THR A 82 28.86 -10.63 -5.72
N ALA A 83 29.91 -11.01 -5.01
CA ALA A 83 29.80 -11.46 -3.62
C ALA A 83 29.40 -10.29 -2.68
N GLU A 84 29.91 -9.09 -2.95
CA GLU A 84 29.60 -7.88 -2.21
C GLU A 84 28.12 -7.48 -2.38
N GLU A 85 27.61 -7.53 -3.61
CA GLU A 85 26.18 -7.26 -3.89
C GLU A 85 25.28 -8.30 -3.22
N ARG A 86 25.67 -9.56 -3.20
CA ARG A 86 24.93 -10.63 -2.52
C ARG A 86 24.85 -10.37 -1.01
N ALA A 87 25.98 -10.02 -0.40
CA ALA A 87 25.99 -9.69 1.01
C ALA A 87 25.14 -8.44 1.32
N ALA A 88 25.19 -7.41 0.48
CA ALA A 88 24.35 -6.22 0.62
C ALA A 88 22.86 -6.53 0.46
N HIS A 89 22.51 -7.42 -0.50
CA HIS A 89 21.15 -7.89 -0.76
C HIS A 89 20.56 -8.61 0.45
N GLU A 90 21.27 -9.62 0.96
CA GLU A 90 20.85 -10.40 2.13
C GLU A 90 20.69 -9.49 3.35
N ALA A 91 21.69 -8.64 3.63
CA ALA A 91 21.64 -7.71 4.75
C ALA A 91 20.46 -6.72 4.66
N ALA A 92 20.13 -6.24 3.47
CA ALA A 92 18.98 -5.34 3.28
C ALA A 92 17.65 -6.05 3.55
N ARG A 93 17.48 -7.28 3.06
CA ARG A 93 16.28 -8.10 3.28
C ARG A 93 16.09 -8.43 4.76
N ASP A 94 17.14 -8.87 5.43
CA ASP A 94 17.11 -9.16 6.87
C ASP A 94 16.74 -7.91 7.68
N ALA A 95 17.34 -6.76 7.36
CA ALA A 95 17.07 -5.51 8.05
C ALA A 95 15.60 -5.03 7.83
N ILE A 96 15.02 -5.25 6.64
CA ILE A 96 13.61 -4.96 6.36
C ILE A 96 12.70 -5.83 7.24
N TRP A 97 12.98 -7.13 7.35
CA TRP A 97 12.17 -8.04 8.17
C TRP A 97 12.32 -7.76 9.67
N ASP A 98 13.53 -7.46 10.14
CA ASP A 98 13.75 -7.04 11.53
C ASP A 98 12.99 -5.76 11.86
N TYR A 99 13.03 -4.79 10.95
CA TYR A 99 12.26 -3.55 11.10
C TYR A 99 10.75 -3.82 11.15
N TYR A 100 10.23 -4.68 10.27
CA TYR A 100 8.82 -5.08 10.28
C TYR A 100 8.40 -5.75 11.59
N GLN A 101 9.23 -6.62 12.17
CA GLN A 101 8.95 -7.22 13.48
C GLN A 101 8.87 -6.16 14.57
N ARG A 102 9.69 -5.13 14.51
CA ARG A 102 9.67 -4.01 15.45
C ARG A 102 8.39 -3.16 15.31
N LEU A 103 7.89 -2.97 14.09
CA LEU A 103 6.58 -2.33 13.86
C LEU A 103 5.43 -3.16 14.47
N LYS A 104 5.47 -4.48 14.32
CA LYS A 104 4.49 -5.37 14.95
C LYS A 104 4.53 -5.28 16.48
N ALA A 105 5.72 -5.27 17.06
CA ALA A 105 5.89 -5.13 18.50
C ALA A 105 5.43 -3.74 19.00
N TYR A 106 5.67 -2.67 18.23
CA TYR A 106 5.19 -1.34 18.56
C TYR A 106 3.66 -1.30 18.72
N ARG A 107 2.92 -2.00 17.87
CA ARG A 107 1.46 -2.05 17.92
C ARG A 107 0.92 -2.59 19.27
N GLU A 108 1.67 -3.50 19.91
CA GLU A 108 1.28 -4.08 21.19
C GLU A 108 1.50 -3.11 22.40
N SER A 109 2.44 -2.17 22.26
CA SER A 109 2.81 -1.24 23.33
C SER A 109 3.31 0.10 22.76
N PRO A 110 2.46 0.91 22.15
CA PRO A 110 2.88 2.15 21.48
C PRO A 110 3.34 3.21 22.49
N THR A 111 4.47 3.85 22.23
CA THR A 111 4.95 5.04 22.96
C THR A 111 5.46 6.11 22.03
N PRO A 112 5.34 7.41 22.36
CA PRO A 112 5.87 8.50 21.52
C PRO A 112 7.38 8.39 21.26
N ALA A 113 8.16 7.98 22.26
CA ALA A 113 9.60 7.81 22.13
C ALA A 113 9.95 6.67 21.15
N TRP A 114 9.22 5.55 21.21
CA TRP A 114 9.43 4.43 20.30
C TRP A 114 8.98 4.77 18.89
N ARG A 115 7.86 5.49 18.72
CA ARG A 115 7.42 6.03 17.44
C ARG A 115 8.51 6.87 16.76
N ALA A 116 9.05 7.85 17.49
CA ALA A 116 10.11 8.72 16.97
C ALA A 116 11.36 7.91 16.56
N ARG A 117 11.72 6.91 17.37
CA ARG A 117 12.85 6.03 17.07
C ARG A 117 12.61 5.20 15.82
N LEU A 118 11.41 4.63 15.65
CA LEU A 118 11.06 3.85 14.45
C LEU A 118 11.14 4.71 13.18
N LYS A 119 10.68 5.97 13.21
CA LYS A 119 10.83 6.88 12.06
C LYS A 119 12.32 7.13 11.72
N THR A 120 13.14 7.43 12.70
CA THR A 120 14.58 7.60 12.49
C THR A 120 15.25 6.33 11.95
N ASP A 121 14.87 5.17 12.45
CA ASP A 121 15.42 3.89 11.99
C ASP A 121 14.93 3.53 10.58
N PHE A 122 13.73 3.97 10.17
CA PHE A 122 13.24 3.86 8.80
C PHE A 122 14.12 4.65 7.84
N ASP A 123 14.39 5.93 8.14
CA ASP A 123 15.30 6.74 7.34
C ASP A 123 16.68 6.09 7.21
N ARG A 124 17.23 5.63 8.34
CA ARG A 124 18.56 4.98 8.37
C ARG A 124 18.60 3.70 7.55
N LEU A 125 17.52 2.94 7.52
CA LEU A 125 17.41 1.69 6.75
C LEU A 125 17.34 1.96 5.26
N PHE A 126 16.45 2.86 4.84
CA PHE A 126 16.12 3.04 3.44
C PHE A 126 16.94 4.11 2.71
N LEU A 127 17.62 4.99 3.43
CA LEU A 127 18.57 5.98 2.86
C LEU A 127 20.02 5.54 2.96
N LYS A 128 20.28 4.31 3.40
CA LYS A 128 21.63 3.77 3.51
C LYS A 128 22.24 3.55 2.12
N GLU A 129 23.46 4.00 1.93
CA GLU A 129 24.26 3.67 0.76
C GLU A 129 24.95 2.30 0.97
N THR A 130 24.68 1.36 0.06
CA THR A 130 25.12 -0.05 0.19
C THR A 130 26.33 -0.39 -0.70
N GLY A 131 26.78 0.55 -1.55
CA GLY A 131 27.76 0.29 -2.60
C GLY A 131 27.18 -0.37 -3.85
N TRP A 132 25.91 -0.73 -3.85
CA TRP A 132 25.17 -1.28 -4.99
C TRP A 132 24.08 -0.30 -5.45
N PRO A 133 24.29 0.43 -6.58
CA PRO A 133 23.41 1.51 -7.02
C PRO A 133 21.95 1.07 -7.23
N GLU A 134 21.73 -0.10 -7.82
CA GLU A 134 20.39 -0.62 -8.09
C GLU A 134 19.64 -0.91 -6.79
N LEU A 135 20.30 -1.46 -5.79
CA LEU A 135 19.70 -1.67 -4.47
C LEU A 135 19.37 -0.33 -3.80
N ASN A 136 20.29 0.63 -3.86
CA ASN A 136 20.07 1.97 -3.30
C ASN A 136 18.86 2.66 -3.95
N GLU A 137 18.65 2.49 -5.26
CA GLU A 137 17.49 3.04 -5.97
C GLU A 137 16.18 2.42 -5.46
N VAL A 138 16.14 1.08 -5.30
CA VAL A 138 14.95 0.39 -4.77
C VAL A 138 14.67 0.81 -3.33
N LEU A 139 15.69 0.91 -2.48
CA LEU A 139 15.52 1.37 -1.10
C LEU A 139 14.97 2.80 -1.04
N ARG A 140 15.47 3.73 -1.87
CA ARG A 140 14.93 5.10 -1.94
C ARG A 140 13.48 5.14 -2.44
N LYS A 141 13.09 4.27 -3.39
CA LYS A 141 11.69 4.15 -3.83
C LYS A 141 10.78 3.68 -2.69
N ILE A 142 11.23 2.74 -1.87
CA ILE A 142 10.51 2.30 -0.67
C ILE A 142 10.45 3.43 0.36
N HIS A 143 11.53 4.18 0.58
CA HIS A 143 11.53 5.36 1.45
C HIS A 143 10.46 6.37 1.05
N GLY A 144 10.30 6.62 -0.25
CA GLY A 144 9.26 7.53 -0.77
C GLY A 144 7.81 7.10 -0.46
N LYS A 145 7.61 5.91 0.16
CA LYS A 145 6.32 5.38 0.59
C LYS A 145 6.17 5.38 2.13
N GLU A 146 6.96 6.18 2.82
CA GLU A 146 6.99 6.23 4.29
C GLU A 146 5.59 6.37 4.90
N SER A 147 4.78 7.31 4.40
CA SER A 147 3.46 7.61 4.96
C SER A 147 2.52 6.40 4.94
N GLU A 148 2.54 5.62 3.85
CA GLU A 148 1.71 4.43 3.71
C GLU A 148 2.29 3.21 4.46
N LEU A 149 3.61 3.10 4.55
CA LEU A 149 4.29 2.00 5.23
C LEU A 149 4.28 2.14 6.76
N LEU A 150 4.30 3.38 7.24
CA LEU A 150 4.32 3.69 8.67
C LEU A 150 2.95 4.09 9.23
N LEU A 151 1.86 3.85 8.50
CA LEU A 151 0.50 4.19 8.94
C LEU A 151 0.17 3.58 10.32
N VAL A 152 0.72 2.40 10.63
CA VAL A 152 0.58 1.75 11.94
C VAL A 152 1.11 2.56 13.12
N LEU A 153 1.97 3.55 12.87
CA LEU A 153 2.50 4.43 13.93
C LEU A 153 1.51 5.51 14.35
N ASP A 154 0.48 5.76 13.52
CA ASP A 154 -0.51 6.82 13.73
C ASP A 154 -1.89 6.28 14.13
N HIS A 155 -2.09 4.96 14.06
CA HIS A 155 -3.32 4.22 14.35
C HIS A 155 -3.04 2.95 15.15
#